data_26aff1c31d91809f341a20bf194288c6
#
_entry.id   26aff1c31d91809f341a20bf194288c6
#
_cell.length_a   1.000
_cell.length_b   1.000
_cell.length_c   1.000
_cell.angle_alpha   90.00
_cell.angle_beta   90.00
_cell.angle_gamma   90.00
#
_symmetry.space_group_name_H-M   'P 1'
#
loop_
_entity.id
_entity.type
_entity.pdbx_description
1 polymer ?
#
loop_
_entity_poly.entity_id
_entity_poly.type
_entity_poly.pdbx_seq_one_letter_code
_entity_poly.pdbx_strand_id
1 'polypeptide(L)' 'MTDVVIPATVVIRETLTDRTFRGTLPNGRSIIIFVQRMSPLPQVTPGDTVVAALSPADFSRGKFVQVVVAPT' A
#
# COMPACT_ATOMS: atom_id res chain seq x y z
N MET A 1 4.25 13.46 -20.44
CA MET A 1 4.14 14.02 -19.10
C MET A 1 4.37 12.92 -18.09
N THR A 2 5.22 13.15 -17.12
CA THR A 2 5.58 12.12 -16.16
C THR A 2 4.65 12.20 -14.97
N ASP A 3 4.02 11.07 -14.63
CA ASP A 3 3.22 11.02 -13.42
C ASP A 3 4.14 11.04 -12.20
N VAL A 4 3.85 11.93 -11.28
CA VAL A 4 4.58 12.00 -10.03
C VAL A 4 3.90 11.05 -9.05
N VAL A 5 4.66 10.09 -8.56
CA VAL A 5 4.18 9.20 -7.51
C VAL A 5 5.09 9.34 -6.30
N ILE A 6 4.51 9.25 -5.12
CA ILE A 6 5.24 9.39 -3.87
C ILE A 6 5.24 8.02 -3.20
N PRO A 7 6.42 7.38 -3.05
CA PRO A 7 6.47 6.12 -2.32
C PRO A 7 6.24 6.37 -0.83
N ALA A 8 5.45 5.50 -0.23
CA ALA A 8 5.14 5.61 1.19
C ALA A 8 5.15 4.23 1.81
N THR A 9 5.63 4.16 3.05
CA THR A 9 5.61 2.94 3.84
C THR A 9 4.28 2.90 4.59
N VAL A 10 3.58 1.77 4.47
CA VAL A 10 2.26 1.62 5.05
C VAL A 10 2.22 0.34 5.86
N VAL A 11 1.69 0.40 7.07
CA VAL A 11 1.45 -0.80 7.89
C VAL A 11 0.03 -1.28 7.61
N ILE A 12 -0.09 -2.53 7.17
CA ILE A 12 -1.39 -3.11 6.87
C ILE A 12 -2.14 -3.38 8.16
N ARG A 13 -3.37 -2.93 8.23
CA ARG A 13 -4.23 -3.11 9.40
C ARG A 13 -5.33 -4.13 9.15
N GLU A 14 -5.81 -4.20 7.92
CA GLU A 14 -6.97 -5.01 7.60
C GLU A 14 -6.96 -5.40 6.14
N THR A 15 -7.37 -6.63 5.85
CA THR A 15 -7.57 -7.10 4.48
C THR A 15 -9.04 -6.90 4.14
N LEU A 16 -9.31 -6.06 3.13
CA LEU A 16 -10.70 -5.77 2.71
C LEU A 16 -11.16 -6.76 1.65
N THR A 17 -10.32 -6.97 0.63
CA THR A 17 -10.54 -7.99 -0.40
C THR A 17 -9.19 -8.60 -0.71
N ASP A 18 -9.16 -9.56 -1.64
CA ASP A 18 -7.90 -10.17 -2.06
C ASP A 18 -6.95 -9.17 -2.74
N ARG A 19 -7.47 -8.01 -3.19
CA ARG A 19 -6.68 -6.99 -3.88
C ARG A 19 -6.74 -5.63 -3.21
N THR A 20 -7.37 -5.53 -2.03
CA THR A 20 -7.56 -4.24 -1.37
C THR A 20 -7.28 -4.39 0.11
N PHE A 21 -6.48 -3.48 0.64
CA PHE A 21 -6.08 -3.50 2.05
C PHE A 21 -6.28 -2.12 2.64
N ARG A 22 -6.54 -2.09 3.95
CA ARG A 22 -6.51 -0.84 4.71
C ARG A 22 -5.22 -0.79 5.48
N GLY A 23 -4.51 0.33 5.38
CA GLY A 23 -3.26 0.50 6.09
C GLY A 23 -3.14 1.87 6.72
N THR A 24 -2.09 2.04 7.50
CA THR A 24 -1.81 3.29 8.21
C THR A 24 -0.47 3.83 7.76
N LEU A 25 -0.45 5.10 7.37
CA LEU A 25 0.77 5.82 7.06
C LEU A 25 1.52 6.16 8.36
N PRO A 26 2.82 6.50 8.27
CA PRO A 26 3.58 6.89 9.46
C PRO A 26 2.99 8.08 10.23
N ASN A 27 2.24 8.94 9.53
CA ASN A 27 1.59 10.08 10.19
C ASN A 27 0.26 9.72 10.84
N GLY A 28 -0.12 8.43 10.84
CA GLY A 28 -1.34 7.95 11.46
C GLY A 28 -2.57 7.95 10.58
N ARG A 29 -2.48 8.45 9.35
CA ARG A 29 -3.61 8.48 8.44
C ARG A 29 -3.89 7.11 7.86
N SER A 30 -5.16 6.76 7.76
CA SER A 30 -5.57 5.53 7.11
C SER A 30 -5.68 5.74 5.61
N ILE A 31 -5.22 4.74 4.85
CA ILE A 31 -5.36 4.76 3.40
C ILE A 31 -5.81 3.39 2.92
N ILE A 32 -6.33 3.36 1.71
CA ILE A 32 -6.69 2.13 1.03
C ILE A 32 -5.60 1.82 0.02
N ILE A 33 -5.06 0.60 0.09
CA ILE A 33 -4.04 0.13 -0.82
C ILE A 33 -4.68 -0.88 -1.76
N PHE A 34 -4.46 -0.72 -3.05
CA PHE A 34 -5.01 -1.62 -4.04
C PHE A 34 -3.90 -2.26 -4.87
N VAL A 35 -4.13 -3.51 -5.28
CA VAL A 35 -3.22 -4.26 -6.15
C VAL A 35 -3.73 -4.15 -7.57
N GLN A 36 -2.84 -3.87 -8.51
CA GLN A 36 -3.24 -3.76 -9.91
C GLN A 36 -3.82 -5.07 -10.41
N ARG A 37 -4.77 -4.94 -11.32
CA ARG A 37 -5.52 -6.08 -11.85
C ARG A 37 -4.62 -7.16 -12.47
N MET A 38 -3.56 -6.73 -13.14
CA MET A 38 -2.67 -7.66 -13.86
C MET A 38 -1.50 -8.13 -13.01
N SER A 39 -1.40 -7.65 -11.78
CA SER A 39 -0.31 -8.04 -10.91
C SER A 39 -0.66 -9.31 -10.13
N PRO A 40 0.35 -10.14 -9.79
CA PRO A 40 0.13 -11.27 -8.91
C PRO A 40 -0.40 -10.80 -7.56
N LEU A 41 -1.23 -11.65 -6.94
CA LEU A 41 -1.75 -11.33 -5.61
C LEU A 41 -0.63 -11.48 -4.57
N PRO A 42 -0.37 -10.43 -3.78
CA PRO A 42 0.64 -10.52 -2.73
C PRO A 42 0.08 -11.27 -1.52
N GLN A 43 0.97 -11.92 -0.79
CA GLN A 43 0.61 -12.50 0.49
C GLN A 43 0.89 -11.48 1.57
N VAL A 44 -0.16 -10.77 1.98
CA VAL A 44 -0.05 -9.70 2.97
C VAL A 44 -1.02 -10.01 4.10
N THR A 45 -0.53 -9.89 5.33
CA THR A 45 -1.34 -10.08 6.53
C THR A 45 -1.31 -8.81 7.36
N PRO A 46 -2.31 -8.60 8.23
CA PRO A 46 -2.28 -7.45 9.14
C PRO A 46 -1.00 -7.43 9.96
N GLY A 47 -0.40 -6.25 10.06
CA GLY A 47 0.89 -6.07 10.70
C GLY A 47 2.06 -5.99 9.74
N ASP A 48 1.89 -6.45 8.51
CA ASP A 48 2.94 -6.36 7.51
C ASP A 48 3.11 -4.91 7.06
N THR A 49 4.34 -4.58 6.69
CA THR A 49 4.66 -3.27 6.14
C THR A 49 4.86 -3.40 4.64
N VAL A 50 4.26 -2.51 3.89
CA VAL A 50 4.35 -2.50 2.43
C VAL A 50 4.74 -1.12 1.95
N VAL A 51 5.27 -1.05 0.73
CA VAL A 51 5.48 0.20 0.03
C VAL A 51 4.31 0.42 -0.91
N ALA A 52 3.72 1.59 -0.85
CA ALA A 52 2.64 1.98 -1.73
C ALA A 52 3.03 3.25 -2.47
N ALA A 53 2.57 3.37 -3.71
CA ALA A 53 2.78 4.57 -4.51
C ALA A 53 1.53 5.45 -4.39
N LEU A 54 1.73 6.66 -3.87
CA LEU A 54 0.64 7.61 -3.66
C LEU A 54 0.65 8.65 -4.77
N SER A 55 -0.53 9.11 -5.16
CA SER A 55 -0.66 10.23 -6.08
C SER A 55 -0.78 11.53 -5.28
N PRO A 56 -0.06 12.59 -5.66
CA PRO A 56 -0.24 13.89 -4.99
C PRO A 56 -1.68 14.40 -5.05
N ALA A 57 -2.45 13.95 -6.02
CA ALA A 57 -3.84 14.37 -6.16
C ALA A 57 -4.79 13.65 -5.21
N ASP A 58 -4.39 12.47 -4.71
CA ASP A 58 -5.25 11.68 -3.82
C ASP A 58 -4.39 10.83 -2.91
N PHE A 59 -4.21 11.28 -1.66
CA PHE A 59 -3.44 10.56 -0.66
C PHE A 59 -4.27 9.53 0.11
N SER A 60 -5.55 9.38 -0.22
CA SER A 60 -6.39 8.40 0.45
C SER A 60 -6.27 7.01 -0.16
N ARG A 61 -5.60 6.90 -1.30
CA ARG A 61 -5.38 5.64 -2.00
C ARG A 61 -3.92 5.49 -2.38
N GLY A 62 -3.44 4.27 -2.30
CA GLY A 62 -2.09 3.94 -2.72
C GLY A 62 -2.10 2.68 -3.54
N LYS A 63 -1.21 2.63 -4.54
CA LYS A 63 -1.03 1.44 -5.35
C LYS A 63 0.04 0.57 -4.70
N PHE A 64 -0.24 -0.71 -4.52
CA PHE A 64 0.71 -1.65 -3.94
C PHE A 64 1.95 -1.75 -4.83
N VAL A 65 3.12 -1.69 -4.21
CA VAL A 65 4.39 -1.84 -4.92
C VAL A 65 5.07 -3.13 -4.49
N GLN A 66 5.36 -3.27 -3.20
CA GLN A 66 6.04 -4.45 -2.70
C GLN A 66 5.90 -4.55 -1.18
N VAL A 67 6.10 -5.74 -0.66
CA VAL A 67 6.16 -5.97 0.78
C VAL A 67 7.55 -5.65 1.26
N VAL A 68 7.65 -4.93 2.38
CA VAL A 68 8.93 -4.69 3.03
C VAL A 68 9.24 -5.90 3.90
N VAL A 69 10.32 -6.60 3.56
CA VAL A 69 10.76 -7.75 4.34
C VAL A 69 11.81 -7.28 5.32
N ALA A 70 11.53 -7.43 6.60
CA ALA A 70 12.49 -7.06 7.63
C ALA A 70 13.68 -8.02 7.56
N PRO A 71 14.91 -7.50 7.58
CA PRO A 71 16.07 -8.38 7.64
C PRO A 71 16.09 -9.10 8.98
N THR A 72 16.28 -10.38 8.92
CA THR A 72 16.42 -11.21 10.12
C THR A 72 17.87 -11.50 10.42
#